data_d6fa43d4ac870ed79381109499aba57c
#
_entry.id   d6fa43d4ac870ed79381109499aba57c
#
_cell.length_a   1.000
_cell.length_b   1.000
_cell.length_c   1.000
_cell.angle_alpha   90.00
_cell.angle_beta   90.00
_cell.angle_gamma   90.00
#
_symmetry.space_group_name_H-M   'P 1'
#
loop_
_entity.id
_entity.type
_entity.pdbx_description
1 polymer ?
#
loop_
_entity_poly.entity_id
_entity_poly.type
_entity_poly.pdbx_seq_one_letter_code
_entity_poly.pdbx_strand_id
1 'polypeptide(L)'
;MNKKIYDMANDIVTDFSETEEQELSRKEVEKYEAAFQKRLRTRESEAAGRGKCRNKSIKRGRSLKMAVCAASAVIVIGIAASSSEVHAALEQLQWTIGNALGLQEDLADYKEVVNTTAMDGGYAVTLHEVVVTESEVWVNVTVRREDGQPLDISAISPIASIKVNGRRVLAGGGGGLKYLDEEQTIVGIEMCYNCENVDLVGETAIDISFRQLDIWENIKGKWDFSFTADASALMKDTRHIALNRTFTLPNGVTVTLDEFTSNDLEQRINFSADDKDASRYDMKVIAKDESGKEYPFYMNYFGGGSSRKGYMRLLGDMLPEAAGQVEMTFYVVAMPEQSGKMSNDFRQLGESFLVDFGQMPEAAE
;
A
#
# COMPACT_ATOMS: atom_id res chain seq x y z
N MET A 1 18.40 -12.18 30.95
CA MET A 1 16.94 -11.96 31.00
C MET A 1 16.57 -11.39 29.63
N ASN A 2 16.15 -12.24 28.68
CA ASN A 2 15.88 -11.80 27.31
C ASN A 2 14.46 -11.21 27.26
N LYS A 3 14.35 -9.88 27.17
CA LYS A 3 13.09 -9.23 26.83
C LYS A 3 12.68 -9.70 25.43
N LYS A 4 11.45 -10.18 25.28
CA LYS A 4 10.91 -10.56 23.98
C LYS A 4 10.73 -9.29 23.13
N ILE A 5 10.97 -9.38 21.82
CA ILE A 5 10.92 -8.25 20.88
C ILE A 5 9.60 -7.46 20.97
N TYR A 6 8.47 -8.13 21.22
CA TYR A 6 7.18 -7.45 21.44
C TYR A 6 7.09 -6.69 22.77
N ASP A 7 7.79 -7.15 23.81
CA ASP A 7 7.89 -6.38 25.06
C ASP A 7 8.78 -5.15 24.84
N MET A 8 9.76 -5.23 23.91
CA MET A 8 10.59 -4.10 23.51
C MET A 8 9.82 -3.09 22.64
N ALA A 9 8.95 -3.55 21.74
CA ALA A 9 8.10 -2.66 20.94
C ALA A 9 7.10 -1.86 21.79
N ASN A 10 6.58 -2.46 22.88
CA ASN A 10 5.73 -1.77 23.85
C ASN A 10 6.51 -0.89 24.85
N ASP A 11 7.83 -1.08 24.95
CA ASP A 11 8.73 -0.27 25.81
C ASP A 11 9.46 0.82 24.99
N ILE A 12 9.28 0.92 23.68
CA ILE A 12 9.73 2.06 22.89
C ILE A 12 8.82 3.23 23.24
N VAL A 13 9.10 3.87 24.33
CA VAL A 13 8.72 5.26 24.55
C VAL A 13 9.61 6.05 23.59
N THR A 14 9.10 6.38 22.43
CA THR A 14 9.72 7.37 21.55
C THR A 14 9.64 8.69 22.30
N ASP A 15 10.74 9.04 22.94
CA ASP A 15 10.91 10.36 23.52
C ASP A 15 11.17 11.31 22.36
N PHE A 16 10.10 11.93 21.88
CA PHE A 16 10.17 12.97 20.85
C PHE A 16 10.77 14.30 21.38
N SER A 17 11.16 14.36 22.65
CA SER A 17 11.74 15.57 23.25
C SER A 17 13.15 15.90 22.74
N GLU A 18 13.84 14.97 22.05
CA GLU A 18 15.14 15.19 21.42
C GLU A 18 15.09 15.37 19.90
N THR A 19 13.93 15.22 19.24
CA THR A 19 13.78 15.72 17.88
C THR A 19 13.64 17.23 17.96
N GLU A 20 14.73 17.95 17.70
CA GLU A 20 14.66 19.38 17.43
C GLU A 20 13.62 19.58 16.32
N GLU A 21 12.48 20.20 16.65
CA GLU A 21 11.55 20.72 15.67
C GLU A 21 12.35 21.65 14.76
N GLN A 22 12.76 21.16 13.58
CA GLN A 22 13.29 22.03 12.55
C GLN A 22 12.12 22.87 12.05
N GLU A 23 11.87 23.99 12.70
CA GLU A 23 11.01 25.02 12.14
C GLU A 23 11.49 25.34 10.73
N LEU A 24 10.67 25.03 9.72
CA LEU A 24 10.95 25.43 8.35
C LEU A 24 11.24 26.93 8.34
N SER A 25 12.38 27.30 7.81
CA SER A 25 12.74 28.71 7.70
C SER A 25 11.69 29.45 6.85
N ARG A 26 11.41 30.71 7.15
CA ARG A 26 10.50 31.54 6.36
C ARG A 26 10.73 31.46 4.85
N LYS A 27 11.98 31.27 4.42
CA LYS A 27 12.38 31.13 3.02
C LYS A 27 11.95 29.77 2.41
N GLU A 28 11.91 28.73 3.22
CA GLU A 28 11.44 27.40 2.79
C GLU A 28 9.94 27.41 2.65
N VAL A 29 9.20 27.99 3.61
CA VAL A 29 7.75 28.19 3.51
C VAL A 29 7.40 28.99 2.25
N GLU A 30 8.06 30.14 2.02
CA GLU A 30 7.84 30.95 0.82
C GLU A 30 8.17 30.18 -0.50
N LYS A 31 9.19 29.31 -0.48
CA LYS A 31 9.53 28.46 -1.62
C LYS A 31 8.45 27.42 -1.90
N TYR A 32 7.91 26.77 -0.87
CA TYR A 32 6.84 25.79 -1.02
C TYR A 32 5.52 26.46 -1.45
N GLU A 33 5.18 27.62 -0.88
CA GLU A 33 4.03 28.41 -1.33
C GLU A 33 4.16 28.84 -2.80
N ALA A 34 5.33 29.29 -3.22
CA ALA A 34 5.57 29.69 -4.61
C ALA A 34 5.47 28.50 -5.58
N ALA A 35 5.97 27.32 -5.18
CA ALA A 35 5.85 26.10 -5.95
C ALA A 35 4.39 25.64 -6.07
N PHE A 36 3.64 25.70 -4.98
CA PHE A 36 2.21 25.41 -4.95
C PHE A 36 1.41 26.34 -5.84
N GLN A 37 1.60 27.66 -5.71
CA GLN A 37 0.95 28.68 -6.56
C GLN A 37 1.29 28.51 -8.05
N LYS A 38 2.51 28.09 -8.36
CA LYS A 38 2.90 27.79 -9.74
C LYS A 38 2.15 26.60 -10.31
N ARG A 39 1.99 25.51 -9.53
CA ARG A 39 1.22 24.32 -9.95
C ARG A 39 -0.27 24.63 -10.12
N LEU A 40 -0.86 25.42 -9.23
CA LEU A 40 -2.25 25.88 -9.39
C LEU A 40 -2.46 26.65 -10.70
N ARG A 41 -1.60 27.62 -11.00
CA ARG A 41 -1.70 28.42 -12.24
C ARG A 41 -1.51 27.58 -13.52
N THR A 42 -0.66 26.57 -13.47
CA THR A 42 -0.47 25.64 -14.59
C THR A 42 -1.75 24.85 -14.84
N ARG A 43 -2.37 24.29 -13.80
CA ARG A 43 -3.65 23.57 -13.89
C ARG A 43 -4.81 24.45 -14.35
N GLU A 44 -4.91 25.69 -13.88
CA GLU A 44 -5.94 26.64 -14.33
C GLU A 44 -5.78 26.98 -15.81
N SER A 45 -4.55 27.12 -16.31
CA SER A 45 -4.28 27.38 -17.73
C SER A 45 -4.61 26.18 -18.63
N GLU A 46 -4.39 24.95 -18.15
CA GLU A 46 -4.77 23.72 -18.85
C GLU A 46 -6.29 23.50 -18.87
N ALA A 47 -6.98 23.78 -17.77
CA ALA A 47 -8.44 23.73 -17.70
C ALA A 47 -9.10 24.78 -18.61
N ALA A 48 -8.56 25.99 -18.68
CA ALA A 48 -9.03 27.06 -19.58
C ALA A 48 -8.76 26.78 -21.07
N GLY A 49 -7.71 26.00 -21.38
CA GLY A 49 -7.38 25.59 -22.76
C GLY A 49 -8.33 24.56 -23.38
N ARG A 50 -9.01 23.75 -22.56
CA ARG A 50 -9.95 22.70 -23.02
C ARG A 50 -11.35 23.21 -23.41
N GLY A 51 -11.65 24.49 -23.21
CA GLY A 51 -12.98 25.10 -23.45
C GLY A 51 -13.29 25.51 -24.89
N LYS A 52 -12.42 25.31 -25.90
CA LYS A 52 -12.66 25.71 -27.30
C LYS A 52 -12.58 24.55 -28.27
N CYS A 53 -13.50 23.63 -28.21
CA CYS A 53 -13.78 22.72 -29.31
C CYS A 53 -15.13 23.08 -29.99
N ARG A 54 -15.01 23.58 -31.17
CA ARG A 54 -15.99 24.09 -32.13
C ARG A 54 -16.93 22.96 -32.59
N ASN A 55 -18.24 23.16 -32.43
CA ASN A 55 -19.29 22.32 -32.98
C ASN A 55 -19.08 22.07 -34.50
N LYS A 56 -18.86 20.81 -34.86
CA LYS A 56 -19.15 20.31 -36.21
C LYS A 56 -20.05 19.08 -36.07
N SER A 57 -21.24 19.19 -36.63
CA SER A 57 -22.23 18.14 -36.75
C SER A 57 -21.65 16.98 -37.58
N ILE A 58 -21.66 15.76 -37.02
CA ILE A 58 -21.39 14.54 -37.76
C ILE A 58 -22.51 13.54 -37.51
N LYS A 59 -23.01 13.00 -38.61
CA LYS A 59 -24.13 12.11 -38.76
C LYS A 59 -23.95 10.74 -38.03
N ARG A 60 -25.06 10.19 -37.60
CA ARG A 60 -25.25 8.89 -36.94
C ARG A 60 -24.48 7.74 -37.59
N GLY A 61 -23.64 7.10 -36.77
CA GLY A 61 -23.17 5.73 -36.97
C GLY A 61 -23.11 5.07 -35.58
N ARG A 62 -23.86 4.00 -35.36
CA ARG A 62 -23.92 3.25 -34.11
C ARG A 62 -22.61 2.54 -33.85
N SER A 63 -21.88 2.96 -32.84
CA SER A 63 -21.00 2.11 -32.01
C SER A 63 -20.99 2.69 -30.60
N LEU A 64 -21.43 1.92 -29.63
CA LEU A 64 -21.35 2.25 -28.21
C LEU A 64 -19.87 2.25 -27.81
N LYS A 65 -19.25 3.42 -27.87
CA LYS A 65 -18.05 3.68 -27.07
C LYS A 65 -18.52 4.43 -25.83
N MET A 66 -18.51 3.77 -24.69
CA MET A 66 -18.69 4.42 -23.40
C MET A 66 -17.54 5.40 -23.23
N ALA A 67 -17.84 6.68 -23.42
CA ALA A 67 -16.98 7.75 -22.96
C ALA A 67 -17.15 7.82 -21.44
N VAL A 68 -16.19 7.33 -20.72
CA VAL A 68 -16.05 7.62 -19.29
C VAL A 68 -15.66 9.09 -19.20
N CYS A 69 -16.64 9.95 -18.99
CA CYS A 69 -16.40 11.33 -18.60
C CYS A 69 -15.95 11.30 -17.13
N ALA A 70 -14.65 11.34 -16.89
CA ALA A 70 -14.10 11.71 -15.60
C ALA A 70 -14.49 13.17 -15.33
N ALA A 71 -15.63 13.38 -14.70
CA ALA A 71 -15.99 14.65 -14.11
C ALA A 71 -15.26 14.76 -12.78
N SER A 72 -14.00 15.18 -12.81
CA SER A 72 -13.27 15.63 -11.64
C SER A 72 -13.87 16.96 -11.17
N ALA A 73 -14.87 16.88 -10.30
CA ALA A 73 -15.33 18.02 -9.53
C ALA A 73 -14.30 18.32 -8.45
N VAL A 74 -13.33 19.17 -8.75
CA VAL A 74 -12.45 19.76 -7.74
C VAL A 74 -13.28 20.72 -6.93
N ILE A 75 -13.78 20.27 -5.78
CA ILE A 75 -14.35 21.19 -4.78
C ILE A 75 -13.14 21.80 -4.04
N VAL A 76 -12.70 22.97 -4.49
CA VAL A 76 -11.82 23.83 -3.71
C VAL A 76 -12.68 24.45 -2.62
N ILE A 77 -12.69 23.83 -1.44
CA ILE A 77 -13.23 24.50 -0.24
C ILE A 77 -12.19 25.56 0.13
N GLY A 78 -12.56 26.83 -0.09
CA GLY A 78 -11.79 27.96 0.42
C GLY A 78 -11.88 27.96 1.94
N ILE A 79 -10.84 27.45 2.59
CA ILE A 79 -10.68 27.44 4.04
C ILE A 79 -9.98 28.73 4.42
N ALA A 80 -10.63 29.55 5.24
CA ALA A 80 -9.97 30.62 5.98
C ALA A 80 -9.13 29.94 7.07
N ALA A 81 -7.83 29.80 6.81
CA ALA A 81 -6.95 28.96 7.61
C ALA A 81 -6.71 29.54 9.01
N SER A 82 -7.10 28.81 10.03
CA SER A 82 -6.45 28.85 11.34
C SER A 82 -5.10 28.08 11.26
N SER A 83 -4.15 28.34 12.14
CA SER A 83 -2.83 27.69 12.09
C SER A 83 -2.91 26.16 12.20
N SER A 84 -3.91 25.60 12.88
CA SER A 84 -4.15 24.15 13.00
C SER A 84 -4.62 23.52 11.68
N GLU A 85 -5.45 24.24 10.89
CA GLU A 85 -5.93 23.73 9.58
C GLU A 85 -4.82 23.68 8.54
N VAL A 86 -3.83 24.57 8.63
CA VAL A 86 -2.64 24.53 7.76
C VAL A 86 -1.74 23.34 8.10
N HIS A 87 -1.56 23.03 9.39
CA HIS A 87 -0.81 21.86 9.82
C HIS A 87 -1.49 20.55 9.37
N ALA A 88 -2.80 20.41 9.59
CA ALA A 88 -3.56 19.25 9.13
C ALA A 88 -3.51 19.08 7.60
N ALA A 89 -3.55 20.19 6.83
CA ALA A 89 -3.40 20.16 5.39
C ALA A 89 -1.98 19.76 4.94
N LEU A 90 -0.94 20.19 5.67
CA LEU A 90 0.44 19.80 5.40
C LEU A 90 0.70 18.33 5.74
N GLU A 91 0.17 17.83 6.85
CA GLU A 91 0.26 16.41 7.19
C GLU A 91 -0.51 15.51 6.22
N GLN A 92 -1.68 15.96 5.74
CA GLN A 92 -2.40 15.28 4.66
C GLN A 92 -1.59 15.21 3.36
N LEU A 93 -0.83 16.27 3.02
CA LEU A 93 0.06 16.28 1.86
C LEU A 93 1.28 15.35 2.04
N GLN A 94 1.68 15.09 3.29
CA GLN A 94 2.76 14.15 3.63
C GLN A 94 2.27 12.71 3.80
N TRP A 95 0.96 12.50 3.90
CA TRP A 95 0.36 11.19 3.99
C TRP A 95 0.31 10.53 2.62
N THR A 96 1.45 9.98 2.21
CA THR A 96 1.62 9.25 0.93
C THR A 96 1.82 7.76 1.21
N ILE A 97 1.57 6.92 0.20
CA ILE A 97 1.85 5.48 0.29
C ILE A 97 3.34 5.25 0.62
N GLY A 98 4.25 5.98 -0.05
CA GLY A 98 5.68 5.89 0.23
C GLY A 98 6.03 6.21 1.68
N ASN A 99 5.53 7.34 2.21
CA ASN A 99 5.77 7.72 3.61
C ASN A 99 5.15 6.74 4.61
N ALA A 100 3.96 6.21 4.31
CA ALA A 100 3.29 5.22 5.15
C ALA A 100 4.08 3.91 5.23
N LEU A 101 4.75 3.53 4.15
CA LEU A 101 5.63 2.37 4.07
C LEU A 101 7.06 2.64 4.56
N GLY A 102 7.40 3.89 4.85
CA GLY A 102 8.75 4.29 5.25
C GLY A 102 9.77 4.25 4.12
N LEU A 103 9.31 4.36 2.86
CA LEU A 103 10.18 4.34 1.70
C LEU A 103 10.94 5.65 1.57
N GLN A 104 12.21 5.55 1.19
CA GLN A 104 13.10 6.69 0.93
C GLN A 104 12.86 7.28 -0.47
N GLU A 105 12.30 6.49 -1.38
CA GLU A 105 12.12 6.80 -2.78
C GLU A 105 10.74 7.38 -3.08
N ASP A 106 10.67 8.27 -4.08
CA ASP A 106 9.40 8.87 -4.50
C ASP A 106 8.70 7.94 -5.51
N LEU A 107 7.54 7.44 -5.15
CA LEU A 107 6.69 6.62 -6.01
C LEU A 107 5.94 7.45 -7.07
N ALA A 108 6.40 8.65 -7.41
CA ALA A 108 5.68 9.59 -8.28
C ALA A 108 5.35 9.01 -9.67
N ASP A 109 6.21 8.16 -10.19
CA ASP A 109 6.07 7.58 -11.53
C ASP A 109 5.13 6.35 -11.55
N TYR A 110 4.79 5.80 -10.38
CA TYR A 110 3.97 4.58 -10.24
C TYR A 110 2.60 4.82 -9.62
N LYS A 111 2.32 6.05 -9.16
CA LYS A 111 1.09 6.36 -8.45
C LYS A 111 0.09 7.16 -9.26
N GLU A 112 -1.17 6.83 -9.10
CA GLU A 112 -2.28 7.63 -9.57
C GLU A 112 -2.78 8.53 -8.45
N VAL A 113 -2.78 9.85 -8.68
CA VAL A 113 -3.29 10.84 -7.73
C VAL A 113 -4.78 11.07 -7.98
N VAL A 114 -5.62 10.49 -7.15
CA VAL A 114 -7.09 10.53 -7.30
C VAL A 114 -7.69 11.78 -6.65
N ASN A 115 -7.32 12.10 -5.41
CA ASN A 115 -7.77 13.24 -4.61
C ASN A 115 -9.30 13.49 -4.71
N THR A 116 -10.08 12.44 -4.54
CA THR A 116 -11.55 12.48 -4.60
C THR A 116 -12.14 12.22 -3.22
N THR A 117 -13.12 13.03 -2.83
CA THR A 117 -13.84 12.90 -1.56
C THR A 117 -15.27 12.43 -1.81
N ALA A 118 -15.67 11.38 -1.12
CA ALA A 118 -17.05 10.94 -1.02
C ALA A 118 -17.58 11.24 0.38
N MET A 119 -18.83 11.75 0.48
CA MET A 119 -19.49 12.09 1.73
C MET A 119 -20.76 11.26 1.87
N ASP A 120 -20.91 10.57 3.00
CA ASP A 120 -22.13 9.85 3.36
C ASP A 120 -22.12 9.48 4.85
N GLY A 121 -23.30 9.32 5.44
CA GLY A 121 -23.47 8.88 6.83
C GLY A 121 -22.82 9.81 7.88
N GLY A 122 -22.57 11.09 7.56
CA GLY A 122 -21.87 12.04 8.42
C GLY A 122 -20.36 11.94 8.40
N TYR A 123 -19.79 11.21 7.43
CA TYR A 123 -18.34 11.01 7.26
C TYR A 123 -17.89 11.37 5.85
N ALA A 124 -16.77 12.05 5.77
CA ALA A 124 -16.04 12.30 4.52
C ALA A 124 -14.88 11.34 4.43
N VAL A 125 -14.81 10.59 3.33
CA VAL A 125 -13.68 9.73 2.97
C VAL A 125 -13.01 10.33 1.75
N THR A 126 -11.71 10.57 1.81
CA THR A 126 -10.93 11.08 0.68
C THR A 126 -9.93 10.02 0.25
N LEU A 127 -10.00 9.57 -0.98
CA LEU A 127 -8.99 8.74 -1.62
C LEU A 127 -7.93 9.65 -2.24
N HIS A 128 -6.70 9.60 -1.75
CA HIS A 128 -5.61 10.47 -2.18
C HIS A 128 -4.80 9.88 -3.32
N GLU A 129 -4.23 8.71 -3.08
CA GLU A 129 -3.32 8.05 -4.02
C GLU A 129 -3.64 6.57 -4.14
N VAL A 130 -3.25 6.01 -5.27
CA VAL A 130 -3.29 4.58 -5.55
C VAL A 130 -1.99 4.17 -6.21
N VAL A 131 -1.43 3.04 -5.80
CA VAL A 131 -0.37 2.33 -6.50
C VAL A 131 -0.87 0.93 -6.79
N VAL A 132 -0.62 0.43 -7.99
CA VAL A 132 -0.98 -0.93 -8.36
C VAL A 132 0.27 -1.72 -8.72
N THR A 133 0.31 -2.96 -8.25
CA THR A 133 1.26 -3.97 -8.71
C THR A 133 0.55 -4.95 -9.63
N GLU A 134 1.21 -6.02 -10.05
CA GLU A 134 0.57 -7.08 -10.86
C GLU A 134 -0.73 -7.62 -10.27
N SER A 135 -0.84 -7.69 -8.94
CA SER A 135 -1.97 -8.32 -8.25
C SER A 135 -2.47 -7.58 -7.01
N GLU A 136 -1.94 -6.40 -6.72
CA GLU A 136 -2.28 -5.64 -5.53
C GLU A 136 -2.72 -4.22 -5.86
N VAL A 137 -3.63 -3.71 -5.05
CA VAL A 137 -4.08 -2.32 -5.08
C VAL A 137 -3.78 -1.69 -3.73
N TRP A 138 -2.82 -0.78 -3.72
CA TRP A 138 -2.47 0.03 -2.57
C TRP A 138 -3.25 1.33 -2.62
N VAL A 139 -3.87 1.70 -1.52
CA VAL A 139 -4.63 2.94 -1.43
C VAL A 139 -4.27 3.69 -0.15
N ASN A 140 -4.30 4.99 -0.28
CA ASN A 140 -4.13 5.93 0.81
C ASN A 140 -5.39 6.77 0.92
N VAL A 141 -6.09 6.66 2.05
CA VAL A 141 -7.33 7.37 2.29
C VAL A 141 -7.28 8.12 3.62
N THR A 142 -8.06 9.20 3.71
CA THR A 142 -8.35 9.84 5.00
C THR A 142 -9.84 9.76 5.30
N VAL A 143 -10.16 9.61 6.58
CA VAL A 143 -11.52 9.62 7.11
C VAL A 143 -11.65 10.75 8.11
N ARG A 144 -12.72 11.53 8.01
CA ARG A 144 -13.11 12.55 9.00
C ARG A 144 -14.60 12.61 9.16
N ARG A 145 -15.06 13.10 10.29
CA ARG A 145 -16.48 13.41 10.49
C ARG A 145 -16.83 14.76 9.88
N GLU A 146 -18.03 14.89 9.32
CA GLU A 146 -18.51 16.16 8.76
C GLU A 146 -18.74 17.24 9.84
N ASP A 147 -19.03 16.81 11.09
CA ASP A 147 -19.23 17.71 12.23
C ASP A 147 -17.91 18.15 12.92
N GLY A 148 -16.75 17.68 12.41
CA GLY A 148 -15.43 18.01 12.92
C GLY A 148 -15.11 17.43 14.30
N GLN A 149 -15.92 16.51 14.83
CA GLN A 149 -15.64 15.85 16.11
C GLN A 149 -14.55 14.77 15.96
N PRO A 150 -13.80 14.48 17.02
CA PRO A 150 -12.79 13.45 17.03
C PRO A 150 -13.33 12.08 16.61
N LEU A 151 -12.45 11.26 16.05
CA LEU A 151 -12.68 9.87 15.68
C LEU A 151 -12.05 8.92 16.70
N ASP A 152 -12.69 7.81 16.97
CA ASP A 152 -12.06 6.69 17.68
C ASP A 152 -11.35 5.79 16.66
N ILE A 153 -10.03 5.93 16.54
CA ILE A 153 -9.22 5.15 15.59
C ILE A 153 -9.34 3.65 15.86
N SER A 154 -9.56 3.23 17.10
CA SER A 154 -9.68 1.80 17.44
C SER A 154 -10.94 1.16 16.85
N ALA A 155 -11.95 1.97 16.54
CA ALA A 155 -13.17 1.53 15.89
C ALA A 155 -13.07 1.55 14.35
N ILE A 156 -12.18 2.37 13.78
CA ILE A 156 -12.08 2.52 12.31
C ILE A 156 -11.40 1.28 11.69
N SER A 157 -12.13 0.61 10.81
CA SER A 157 -11.65 -0.54 10.04
C SER A 157 -12.48 -0.66 8.76
N PRO A 158 -12.21 0.17 7.75
CA PRO A 158 -13.02 0.19 6.53
C PRO A 158 -12.87 -1.10 5.75
N ILE A 159 -14.00 -1.66 5.33
CA ILE A 159 -14.07 -2.85 4.48
C ILE A 159 -14.41 -2.43 3.07
N ALA A 160 -13.49 -2.66 2.14
CA ALA A 160 -13.69 -2.36 0.74
C ALA A 160 -14.29 -3.54 -0.04
N SER A 161 -15.08 -3.19 -1.05
CA SER A 161 -15.44 -4.08 -2.16
C SER A 161 -14.77 -3.54 -3.42
N ILE A 162 -13.96 -4.34 -4.07
CA ILE A 162 -13.20 -3.95 -5.25
C ILE A 162 -13.80 -4.59 -6.51
N LYS A 163 -13.85 -3.80 -7.59
CA LYS A 163 -14.10 -4.30 -8.92
C LYS A 163 -12.97 -3.91 -9.85
N VAL A 164 -12.58 -4.81 -10.70
CA VAL A 164 -11.59 -4.61 -11.74
C VAL A 164 -12.24 -4.84 -13.08
N ASN A 165 -12.19 -3.84 -13.98
CA ASN A 165 -12.87 -3.87 -15.27
C ASN A 165 -14.35 -4.26 -15.15
N GLY A 166 -15.04 -3.73 -14.11
CA GLY A 166 -16.46 -3.96 -13.82
C GLY A 166 -16.78 -5.31 -13.16
N ARG A 167 -15.80 -6.20 -12.98
CA ARG A 167 -15.98 -7.50 -12.31
C ARG A 167 -15.57 -7.41 -10.85
N ARG A 168 -16.43 -7.86 -9.94
CA ARG A 168 -16.09 -7.96 -8.52
C ARG A 168 -14.97 -8.98 -8.34
N VAL A 169 -13.94 -8.57 -7.60
CA VAL A 169 -12.81 -9.44 -7.24
C VAL A 169 -12.87 -9.78 -5.76
N LEU A 170 -12.39 -10.97 -5.43
CA LEU A 170 -12.13 -11.32 -4.05
C LEU A 170 -10.79 -10.65 -3.68
N ALA A 171 -10.83 -9.78 -2.69
CA ALA A 171 -9.65 -9.09 -2.21
C ALA A 171 -9.50 -9.32 -0.71
N GLY A 172 -8.39 -9.93 -0.32
CA GLY A 172 -7.89 -9.89 1.04
C GLY A 172 -7.10 -8.60 1.24
N GLY A 173 -7.14 -8.01 2.42
CA GLY A 173 -6.42 -6.76 2.63
C GLY A 173 -5.95 -6.58 4.06
N GLY A 174 -4.94 -5.75 4.22
CA GLY A 174 -4.40 -5.29 5.48
C GLY A 174 -3.84 -3.90 5.33
N GLY A 175 -3.55 -3.24 6.42
CA GLY A 175 -3.01 -1.88 6.40
C GLY A 175 -2.79 -1.30 7.77
N GLY A 176 -2.43 -0.03 7.80
CA GLY A 176 -2.19 0.75 9.00
C GLY A 176 -3.15 1.93 9.11
N LEU A 177 -3.29 2.44 10.33
CA LEU A 177 -4.05 3.63 10.64
C LEU A 177 -3.25 4.51 11.59
N LYS A 178 -3.35 5.83 11.40
CA LYS A 178 -2.83 6.81 12.37
C LYS A 178 -3.69 8.07 12.38
N TYR A 179 -3.64 8.81 13.47
CA TYR A 179 -4.14 10.19 13.48
C TYR A 179 -3.17 11.08 12.69
N LEU A 180 -3.73 12.01 11.90
CA LEU A 180 -2.97 12.99 11.13
C LEU A 180 -3.04 14.40 11.76
N ASP A 181 -3.73 14.54 12.88
CA ASP A 181 -3.87 15.79 13.63
C ASP A 181 -3.90 15.51 15.13
N GLU A 182 -3.50 16.49 15.93
CA GLU A 182 -3.50 16.42 17.40
C GLU A 182 -4.93 16.33 17.98
N GLU A 183 -5.88 16.93 17.32
CA GLU A 183 -7.29 16.95 17.69
C GLU A 183 -8.01 15.62 17.42
N GLN A 184 -7.32 14.66 16.77
CA GLN A 184 -7.84 13.34 16.42
C GLN A 184 -9.08 13.38 15.52
N THR A 185 -9.20 14.41 14.69
CA THR A 185 -10.34 14.60 13.79
C THR A 185 -10.13 13.99 12.41
N ILE A 186 -8.88 13.65 12.07
CA ILE A 186 -8.50 13.05 10.79
C ILE A 186 -7.73 11.76 11.03
N VAL A 187 -8.26 10.66 10.47
CA VAL A 187 -7.57 9.37 10.48
C VAL A 187 -7.05 9.09 9.08
N GLY A 188 -5.73 8.94 8.97
CA GLY A 188 -5.07 8.41 7.77
C GLY A 188 -5.09 6.90 7.78
N ILE A 189 -5.41 6.30 6.64
CA ILE A 189 -5.51 4.86 6.44
C ILE A 189 -4.72 4.51 5.18
N GLU A 190 -3.79 3.61 5.32
CA GLU A 190 -3.10 2.95 4.23
C GLU A 190 -3.60 1.52 4.16
N MET A 191 -3.98 1.06 2.98
CA MET A 191 -4.49 -0.30 2.78
C MET A 191 -3.90 -0.91 1.51
N CYS A 192 -3.48 -2.17 1.63
CA CYS A 192 -3.09 -3.03 0.53
C CYS A 192 -4.17 -4.09 0.33
N TYR A 193 -4.70 -4.19 -0.87
CA TYR A 193 -5.66 -5.22 -1.26
C TYR A 193 -5.02 -6.18 -2.26
N ASN A 194 -4.86 -7.43 -1.87
CA ASN A 194 -4.46 -8.49 -2.79
C ASN A 194 -5.69 -8.91 -3.62
N CYS A 195 -5.61 -8.73 -4.92
CA CYS A 195 -6.67 -9.03 -5.88
C CYS A 195 -6.40 -10.39 -6.52
N GLU A 196 -6.86 -11.47 -5.89
CA GLU A 196 -6.63 -12.83 -6.40
C GLU A 196 -7.18 -13.03 -7.82
N ASN A 197 -6.39 -13.70 -8.65
CA ASN A 197 -6.74 -14.09 -10.02
C ASN A 197 -7.10 -12.91 -10.94
N VAL A 198 -6.52 -11.75 -10.69
CA VAL A 198 -6.65 -10.56 -11.53
C VAL A 198 -5.26 -10.07 -11.90
N ASP A 199 -5.06 -9.80 -13.17
CA ASP A 199 -3.88 -9.15 -13.70
C ASP A 199 -4.20 -7.64 -13.82
N LEU A 200 -3.37 -6.82 -13.18
CA LEU A 200 -3.50 -5.36 -13.15
C LEU A 200 -2.48 -4.66 -14.07
N VAL A 201 -1.74 -5.42 -14.86
CA VAL A 201 -0.83 -4.88 -15.87
C VAL A 201 -1.62 -4.31 -17.05
N GLY A 202 -1.24 -3.12 -17.51
CA GLY A 202 -1.98 -2.33 -18.50
C GLY A 202 -3.10 -1.48 -17.89
N GLU A 203 -3.68 -0.60 -18.72
CA GLU A 203 -4.73 0.32 -18.30
C GLU A 203 -5.95 -0.42 -17.76
N THR A 204 -6.19 -0.33 -16.46
CA THR A 204 -7.20 -1.08 -15.73
C THR A 204 -8.17 -0.15 -15.00
N ALA A 205 -9.47 -0.32 -15.23
CA ALA A 205 -10.51 0.40 -14.50
C ALA A 205 -10.77 -0.27 -13.15
N ILE A 206 -10.65 0.50 -12.07
CA ILE A 206 -10.80 0.02 -10.70
C ILE A 206 -11.91 0.84 -10.02
N ASP A 207 -12.87 0.11 -9.42
CA ASP A 207 -13.87 0.69 -8.53
C ASP A 207 -13.62 0.18 -7.10
N ILE A 208 -13.50 1.09 -6.15
CA ILE A 208 -13.42 0.79 -4.72
C ILE A 208 -14.65 1.36 -4.04
N SER A 209 -15.31 0.53 -3.25
CA SER A 209 -16.53 0.89 -2.53
C SER A 209 -16.40 0.55 -1.05
N PHE A 210 -16.48 1.52 -0.18
CA PHE A 210 -16.65 1.30 1.24
C PHE A 210 -18.14 1.37 1.59
N ARG A 211 -18.63 0.41 2.38
CA ARG A 211 -20.02 0.36 2.86
C ARG A 211 -20.09 0.45 4.37
N GLN A 212 -18.96 0.32 5.01
CA GLN A 212 -18.79 0.31 6.44
C GLN A 212 -17.38 0.82 6.75
N LEU A 213 -17.27 1.73 7.71
CA LEU A 213 -15.99 2.34 8.13
C LEU A 213 -15.53 1.86 9.50
N ASP A 214 -16.29 1.01 10.17
CA ASP A 214 -15.96 0.51 11.50
C ASP A 214 -16.12 -1.01 11.62
N ILE A 215 -15.52 -1.61 12.67
CA ILE A 215 -15.61 -3.05 12.94
C ILE A 215 -16.94 -3.48 13.57
N TRP A 216 -17.76 -2.52 14.02
CA TRP A 216 -19.00 -2.79 14.78
C TRP A 216 -20.27 -2.55 13.96
N GLU A 217 -20.12 -2.26 12.67
CA GLU A 217 -21.21 -1.93 11.75
C GLU A 217 -22.09 -0.72 12.16
N ASN A 218 -21.53 0.20 12.92
CA ASN A 218 -22.21 1.41 13.37
C ASN A 218 -22.11 2.55 12.37
N ILE A 219 -20.97 2.64 11.64
CA ILE A 219 -20.72 3.67 10.63
C ILE A 219 -20.95 3.08 9.26
N LYS A 220 -22.18 3.21 8.76
CA LYS A 220 -22.59 2.72 7.43
C LYS A 220 -22.78 3.86 6.48
N GLY A 221 -22.45 3.63 5.21
CA GLY A 221 -22.63 4.61 4.16
C GLY A 221 -22.22 4.08 2.79
N LYS A 222 -22.02 5.01 1.87
CA LYS A 222 -21.65 4.73 0.49
C LYS A 222 -20.53 5.67 0.04
N TRP A 223 -19.31 5.19 0.11
CA TRP A 223 -18.13 5.91 -0.35
C TRP A 223 -17.54 5.16 -1.53
N ASP A 224 -17.84 5.64 -2.73
CA ASP A 224 -17.48 5.00 -4.00
C ASP A 224 -16.44 5.83 -4.71
N PHE A 225 -15.39 5.17 -5.20
CA PHE A 225 -14.29 5.74 -5.97
C PHE A 225 -14.08 4.92 -7.22
N SER A 226 -13.90 5.61 -8.36
CA SER A 226 -13.60 5.00 -9.65
C SER A 226 -12.42 5.72 -10.27
N PHE A 227 -11.42 4.98 -10.70
CA PHE A 227 -10.20 5.50 -11.33
C PHE A 227 -9.64 4.47 -12.30
N THR A 228 -8.65 4.90 -13.08
CA THR A 228 -7.85 4.01 -13.94
C THR A 228 -6.45 3.98 -13.37
N ALA A 229 -5.82 2.81 -13.36
CA ALA A 229 -4.43 2.64 -12.97
C ALA A 229 -3.74 1.63 -13.89
N ASP A 230 -2.41 1.70 -13.95
CA ASP A 230 -1.59 0.82 -14.78
C ASP A 230 -0.34 0.39 -14.01
N ALA A 231 -0.21 -0.91 -13.79
CA ALA A 231 0.94 -1.49 -13.11
C ALA A 231 2.18 -1.62 -14.02
N SER A 232 2.07 -1.34 -15.32
CA SER A 232 3.12 -1.66 -16.31
C SER A 232 4.45 -0.99 -16.00
N ALA A 233 4.45 0.27 -15.53
CA ALA A 233 5.68 0.98 -15.20
C ALA A 233 6.41 0.28 -14.04
N LEU A 234 5.73 0.06 -12.91
CA LEU A 234 6.30 -0.61 -11.75
C LEU A 234 6.75 -2.05 -12.09
N MET A 235 5.96 -2.76 -12.88
CA MET A 235 6.29 -4.15 -13.28
C MET A 235 7.49 -4.20 -14.23
N LYS A 236 7.66 -3.20 -15.09
CA LYS A 236 8.86 -3.09 -15.92
C LYS A 236 10.12 -2.91 -15.08
N ASP A 237 10.03 -2.13 -14.00
CA ASP A 237 11.14 -1.85 -13.08
C ASP A 237 11.29 -2.94 -12.01
N THR A 238 10.39 -3.94 -11.98
CA THR A 238 10.48 -5.07 -11.06
C THR A 238 11.53 -6.07 -11.55
N ARG A 239 12.48 -6.39 -10.67
CA ARG A 239 13.51 -7.39 -10.90
C ARG A 239 13.11 -8.72 -10.32
N HIS A 240 13.51 -9.82 -10.96
CA HIS A 240 13.14 -11.18 -10.62
C HIS A 240 14.36 -12.08 -10.47
N ILE A 241 14.45 -12.84 -9.38
CA ILE A 241 15.44 -13.89 -9.17
C ILE A 241 14.69 -15.20 -8.88
N ALA A 242 14.82 -16.18 -9.76
CA ALA A 242 14.26 -17.50 -9.52
C ALA A 242 14.97 -18.19 -8.35
N LEU A 243 14.24 -18.61 -7.33
CA LEU A 243 14.76 -19.35 -6.18
C LEU A 243 14.60 -20.85 -6.36
N ASN A 244 13.41 -21.31 -6.71
CA ASN A 244 13.07 -22.74 -6.95
C ASN A 244 13.54 -23.65 -5.80
N ARG A 245 13.32 -23.23 -4.53
CA ARG A 245 13.73 -23.96 -3.33
C ARG A 245 12.53 -24.58 -2.64
N THR A 246 12.57 -25.88 -2.46
CA THR A 246 11.46 -26.67 -1.93
C THR A 246 11.77 -27.14 -0.52
N PHE A 247 10.76 -27.00 0.37
CA PHE A 247 10.81 -27.40 1.77
C PHE A 247 9.57 -28.23 2.13
N THR A 248 9.73 -29.23 2.98
CA THR A 248 8.59 -30.02 3.48
C THR A 248 8.27 -29.59 4.90
N LEU A 249 7.06 -29.05 5.09
CA LEU A 249 6.54 -28.64 6.41
C LEU A 249 6.36 -29.86 7.33
N PRO A 250 6.31 -29.67 8.67
CA PRO A 250 6.14 -30.77 9.62
C PRO A 250 4.86 -31.61 9.43
N ASN A 251 3.84 -31.07 8.77
CA ASN A 251 2.62 -31.80 8.41
C ASN A 251 2.71 -32.54 7.07
N GLY A 252 3.87 -32.53 6.41
CA GLY A 252 4.11 -33.20 5.12
C GLY A 252 3.77 -32.37 3.89
N VAL A 253 3.23 -31.16 4.03
CA VAL A 253 2.95 -30.25 2.92
C VAL A 253 4.26 -29.70 2.37
N THR A 254 4.36 -29.62 1.05
CA THR A 254 5.51 -29.06 0.36
C THR A 254 5.29 -27.59 0.03
N VAL A 255 6.25 -26.74 0.41
CA VAL A 255 6.30 -25.31 0.06
C VAL A 255 7.50 -25.08 -0.85
N THR A 256 7.30 -24.39 -1.95
CA THR A 256 8.37 -23.96 -2.87
C THR A 256 8.49 -22.45 -2.80
N LEU A 257 9.68 -21.94 -2.46
CA LEU A 257 10.03 -20.54 -2.68
C LEU A 257 10.30 -20.40 -4.17
N ASP A 258 9.41 -19.74 -4.88
CA ASP A 258 9.42 -19.69 -6.35
C ASP A 258 10.43 -18.66 -6.84
N GLU A 259 10.30 -17.42 -6.37
CA GLU A 259 11.14 -16.30 -6.80
C GLU A 259 11.25 -15.22 -5.73
N PHE A 260 12.31 -14.43 -5.83
CA PHE A 260 12.45 -13.14 -5.18
C PHE A 260 12.14 -12.03 -6.19
N THR A 261 11.38 -11.02 -5.77
CA THR A 261 11.10 -9.83 -6.58
C THR A 261 11.49 -8.57 -5.82
N SER A 262 11.98 -7.56 -6.55
CA SER A 262 12.41 -6.26 -6.02
C SER A 262 12.01 -5.13 -6.96
N ASN A 263 11.42 -4.09 -6.41
CA ASN A 263 11.16 -2.82 -7.07
C ASN A 263 11.14 -1.69 -6.03
N ASP A 264 10.88 -0.45 -6.43
CA ASP A 264 10.90 0.72 -5.56
C ASP A 264 9.83 0.70 -4.47
N LEU A 265 8.76 -0.08 -4.66
CA LEU A 265 7.69 -0.21 -3.67
C LEU A 265 8.02 -1.26 -2.60
N GLU A 266 8.57 -2.41 -3.01
CA GLU A 266 8.71 -3.56 -2.11
C GLU A 266 9.74 -4.58 -2.57
N GLN A 267 10.18 -5.38 -1.61
CA GLN A 267 10.88 -6.64 -1.87
C GLN A 267 10.09 -7.79 -1.26
N ARG A 268 9.92 -8.87 -2.03
CA ARG A 268 9.17 -10.03 -1.58
C ARG A 268 9.70 -11.34 -2.12
N ILE A 269 9.38 -12.40 -1.41
CA ILE A 269 9.61 -13.78 -1.83
C ILE A 269 8.27 -14.41 -2.11
N ASN A 270 7.99 -14.71 -3.37
CA ASN A 270 6.81 -15.43 -3.79
C ASN A 270 6.99 -16.93 -3.54
N PHE A 271 5.95 -17.60 -3.09
CA PHE A 271 5.97 -19.02 -2.83
C PHE A 271 4.65 -19.70 -3.23
N SER A 272 4.74 -21.00 -3.46
CA SER A 272 3.59 -21.87 -3.69
C SER A 272 3.60 -23.07 -2.74
N ALA A 273 2.44 -23.65 -2.50
CA ALA A 273 2.30 -24.87 -1.72
C ALA A 273 1.48 -25.93 -2.46
N ASP A 274 1.76 -27.20 -2.23
CA ASP A 274 1.02 -28.30 -2.84
C ASP A 274 -0.34 -28.54 -2.16
N ASP A 275 -0.52 -28.08 -0.91
CA ASP A 275 -1.77 -28.16 -0.17
C ASP A 275 -2.09 -26.89 0.62
N LYS A 276 -3.40 -26.62 0.79
CA LYS A 276 -3.92 -25.49 1.58
C LYS A 276 -3.52 -25.53 3.06
N ASP A 277 -3.21 -26.71 3.59
CA ASP A 277 -2.81 -26.92 4.98
C ASP A 277 -1.43 -26.32 5.30
N ALA A 278 -0.75 -25.71 4.31
CA ALA A 278 0.35 -24.78 4.53
C ALA A 278 -0.06 -23.59 5.41
N SER A 279 -1.35 -23.17 5.35
CA SER A 279 -1.92 -22.11 6.21
C SER A 279 -1.89 -22.41 7.71
N ARG A 280 -1.57 -23.65 8.10
CA ARG A 280 -1.38 -24.02 9.51
C ARG A 280 -0.02 -23.57 10.07
N TYR A 281 0.81 -22.98 9.23
CA TYR A 281 2.12 -22.48 9.63
C TYR A 281 2.27 -21.01 9.24
N ASP A 282 2.87 -20.24 10.14
CA ASP A 282 3.47 -18.97 9.79
C ASP A 282 4.91 -19.22 9.33
N MET A 283 5.34 -18.46 8.32
CA MET A 283 6.58 -18.67 7.61
C MET A 283 7.36 -17.38 7.48
N LYS A 284 8.68 -17.48 7.54
CA LYS A 284 9.58 -16.36 7.23
C LYS A 284 10.87 -16.85 6.58
N VAL A 285 11.48 -15.96 5.82
CA VAL A 285 12.85 -16.10 5.35
C VAL A 285 13.70 -15.01 5.97
N ILE A 286 14.87 -15.35 6.46
CA ILE A 286 15.89 -14.36 6.83
C ILE A 286 16.95 -14.43 5.74
N ALA A 287 17.12 -13.33 5.03
CA ALA A 287 18.21 -13.11 4.11
C ALA A 287 19.35 -12.42 4.86
N LYS A 288 20.59 -12.83 4.63
CA LYS A 288 21.78 -12.28 5.26
C LYS A 288 22.82 -11.96 4.21
N ASP A 289 23.24 -10.69 4.16
CA ASP A 289 24.28 -10.25 3.25
C ASP A 289 25.70 -10.62 3.72
N GLU A 290 26.70 -10.36 2.88
CA GLU A 290 28.11 -10.64 3.19
C GLU A 290 28.63 -9.84 4.41
N SER A 291 27.99 -8.72 4.77
CA SER A 291 28.31 -7.95 5.97
C SER A 291 27.77 -8.58 7.25
N GLY A 292 26.84 -9.52 7.11
CA GLY A 292 26.12 -10.16 8.21
C GLY A 292 24.84 -9.43 8.61
N LYS A 293 24.41 -8.37 7.88
CA LYS A 293 23.13 -7.72 8.10
C LYS A 293 22.00 -8.63 7.68
N GLU A 294 20.96 -8.70 8.53
CA GLU A 294 19.78 -9.54 8.31
C GLU A 294 18.60 -8.73 7.77
N TYR A 295 17.89 -9.34 6.83
CA TYR A 295 16.71 -8.79 6.16
C TYR A 295 15.58 -9.81 6.28
N PRO A 296 14.63 -9.61 7.23
CA PRO A 296 13.58 -10.56 7.51
C PRO A 296 12.38 -10.36 6.58
N PHE A 297 12.02 -11.41 5.85
CA PHE A 297 10.82 -11.50 5.05
C PHE A 297 9.76 -12.29 5.82
N TYR A 298 8.66 -11.66 6.19
CA TYR A 298 7.56 -12.30 6.93
C TYR A 298 6.40 -12.63 6.00
N MET A 299 5.73 -13.75 6.26
CA MET A 299 4.53 -14.13 5.53
C MET A 299 3.49 -13.00 5.65
N ASN A 300 3.14 -12.41 4.51
CA ASN A 300 2.16 -11.34 4.43
C ASN A 300 0.82 -11.85 3.89
N TYR A 301 0.86 -12.78 2.95
CA TYR A 301 -0.31 -13.33 2.32
C TYR A 301 -0.12 -14.80 1.94
N PHE A 302 -1.20 -15.59 2.07
CA PHE A 302 -1.33 -16.93 1.52
C PHE A 302 -2.77 -17.18 1.11
N GLY A 303 -3.00 -17.37 -0.20
CA GLY A 303 -4.28 -17.77 -0.76
C GLY A 303 -4.54 -19.24 -0.53
N GLY A 304 -5.05 -19.59 0.67
CA GLY A 304 -5.31 -20.98 1.07
C GLY A 304 -6.42 -21.70 0.28
N GLY A 305 -7.06 -21.00 -0.68
CA GLY A 305 -8.09 -21.54 -1.55
C GLY A 305 -7.54 -22.34 -2.73
N SER A 306 -7.92 -21.94 -3.93
CA SER A 306 -7.50 -22.62 -5.17
C SER A 306 -6.11 -22.18 -5.65
N SER A 307 -5.63 -20.98 -5.26
CA SER A 307 -4.35 -20.45 -5.76
C SER A 307 -3.14 -21.14 -5.13
N ARG A 308 -3.22 -21.48 -3.83
CA ARG A 308 -2.11 -22.05 -3.04
C ARG A 308 -0.80 -21.29 -3.21
N LYS A 309 -0.88 -19.99 -3.54
CA LYS A 309 0.24 -19.08 -3.69
C LYS A 309 0.23 -18.07 -2.56
N GLY A 310 1.41 -17.61 -2.21
CA GLY A 310 1.58 -16.59 -1.21
C GLY A 310 2.87 -15.83 -1.41
N TYR A 311 3.10 -14.85 -0.56
CA TYR A 311 4.35 -14.13 -0.54
C TYR A 311 4.73 -13.71 0.89
N MET A 312 6.04 -13.59 1.06
CA MET A 312 6.65 -12.99 2.24
C MET A 312 7.20 -11.63 1.83
N ARG A 313 6.94 -10.61 2.63
CA ARG A 313 7.40 -9.23 2.37
C ARG A 313 8.50 -8.86 3.35
N LEU A 314 9.51 -8.16 2.85
CA LEU A 314 10.53 -7.55 3.67
C LEU A 314 9.92 -6.44 4.53
N LEU A 315 10.26 -6.44 5.81
CA LEU A 315 9.92 -5.35 6.72
C LEU A 315 11.19 -4.61 7.14
N GLY A 316 11.24 -3.33 6.87
CA GLY A 316 12.39 -2.46 7.18
C GLY A 316 13.20 -2.07 5.96
N ASP A 317 14.51 -1.86 6.16
CA ASP A 317 15.42 -1.43 5.09
C ASP A 317 15.48 -2.46 3.96
N MET A 318 15.47 -1.99 2.73
CA MET A 318 15.58 -2.87 1.56
C MET A 318 16.96 -3.52 1.49
N LEU A 319 16.99 -4.76 1.03
CA LEU A 319 18.21 -5.46 0.67
C LEU A 319 18.83 -4.76 -0.55
N PRO A 320 20.10 -4.28 -0.47
CA PRO A 320 20.71 -3.58 -1.58
C PRO A 320 20.78 -4.44 -2.84
N GLU A 321 20.51 -3.85 -3.99
CA GLU A 321 20.61 -4.54 -5.30
C GLU A 321 22.01 -5.08 -5.57
N ALA A 322 23.05 -4.42 -5.06
CA ALA A 322 24.45 -4.81 -5.17
C ALA A 322 24.91 -5.73 -4.03
N ALA A 323 23.99 -6.41 -3.35
CA ALA A 323 24.31 -7.21 -2.17
C ALA A 323 25.25 -8.40 -2.41
N GLY A 324 25.57 -8.71 -3.69
CA GLY A 324 26.41 -9.85 -4.03
C GLY A 324 25.76 -11.19 -3.68
N GLN A 325 26.45 -12.03 -2.91
CA GLN A 325 25.86 -13.29 -2.44
C GLN A 325 25.10 -13.08 -1.13
N VAL A 326 23.87 -13.58 -1.11
CA VAL A 326 22.97 -13.50 0.05
C VAL A 326 22.61 -14.90 0.52
N GLU A 327 22.84 -15.18 1.80
CA GLU A 327 22.43 -16.44 2.42
C GLU A 327 20.98 -16.33 2.89
N MET A 328 20.11 -17.21 2.40
CA MET A 328 18.70 -17.26 2.80
C MET A 328 18.42 -18.49 3.65
N THR A 329 17.70 -18.28 4.75
CA THR A 329 17.30 -19.36 5.67
C THR A 329 15.80 -19.32 5.89
N PHE A 330 15.12 -20.45 5.68
CA PHE A 330 13.67 -20.58 5.82
C PHE A 330 13.30 -21.05 7.22
N TYR A 331 12.30 -20.41 7.81
CA TYR A 331 11.80 -20.69 9.17
C TYR A 331 10.30 -20.85 9.19
N VAL A 332 9.81 -21.71 10.06
CA VAL A 332 8.38 -21.95 10.25
C VAL A 332 7.99 -22.03 11.73
N VAL A 333 6.76 -21.66 12.01
CA VAL A 333 6.13 -21.87 13.32
C VAL A 333 4.67 -22.30 13.12
N ALA A 334 4.19 -23.25 13.91
CA ALA A 334 2.78 -23.66 13.82
C ALA A 334 1.84 -22.54 14.28
N MET A 335 0.77 -22.31 13.51
CA MET A 335 -0.34 -21.46 13.92
C MET A 335 -1.01 -22.03 15.16
N PRO A 336 -1.51 -21.19 16.09
CA PRO A 336 -2.25 -21.69 17.24
C PRO A 336 -3.56 -22.34 16.79
N GLU A 337 -3.93 -23.46 17.43
CA GLU A 337 -5.20 -24.15 17.14
C GLU A 337 -6.43 -23.33 17.52
N GLN A 338 -6.28 -22.39 18.43
CA GLN A 338 -7.32 -21.46 18.88
C GLN A 338 -6.82 -20.03 18.74
N SER A 339 -7.75 -19.09 18.51
CA SER A 339 -7.43 -17.67 18.47
C SER A 339 -6.68 -17.25 19.72
N GLY A 340 -5.53 -16.62 19.57
CA GLY A 340 -4.69 -16.19 20.66
C GLY A 340 -3.34 -15.66 20.21
N LYS A 341 -2.40 -15.57 21.15
CA LYS A 341 -1.07 -15.05 20.87
C LYS A 341 -0.27 -16.03 20.00
N MET A 342 0.23 -15.54 18.87
CA MET A 342 1.18 -16.27 18.03
C MET A 342 2.45 -16.63 18.82
N SER A 343 2.99 -17.82 18.54
CA SER A 343 4.31 -18.20 19.03
C SER A 343 5.39 -17.53 18.17
N ASN A 344 6.46 -17.07 18.80
CA ASN A 344 7.67 -16.58 18.10
C ASN A 344 8.77 -17.66 18.02
N ASP A 345 8.45 -18.92 18.38
CA ASP A 345 9.40 -20.04 18.33
C ASP A 345 9.55 -20.57 16.91
N PHE A 346 9.99 -19.71 16.02
CA PHE A 346 10.29 -20.09 14.65
C PHE A 346 11.48 -21.04 14.61
N ARG A 347 11.33 -22.16 13.90
CA ARG A 347 12.37 -23.17 13.72
C ARG A 347 12.84 -23.19 12.29
N GLN A 348 14.14 -23.23 12.10
CA GLN A 348 14.74 -23.40 10.80
C GLN A 348 14.24 -24.71 10.17
N LEU A 349 13.86 -24.63 8.89
CA LEU A 349 13.46 -25.77 8.09
C LEU A 349 14.39 -25.94 6.89
N GLY A 350 15.06 -27.07 6.83
CA GLY A 350 16.07 -27.33 5.82
C GLY A 350 17.39 -26.59 6.05
N GLU A 351 18.27 -26.64 5.07
CA GLU A 351 19.56 -25.93 5.09
C GLU A 351 19.42 -24.53 4.48
N SER A 352 20.28 -23.60 4.93
CA SER A 352 20.43 -22.30 4.28
C SER A 352 20.94 -22.46 2.86
N PHE A 353 20.62 -21.55 1.98
CA PHE A 353 21.06 -21.55 0.59
C PHE A 353 21.53 -20.16 0.15
N LEU A 354 22.47 -20.14 -0.79
CA LEU A 354 23.01 -18.91 -1.36
C LEU A 354 22.19 -18.49 -2.59
N VAL A 355 21.97 -17.19 -2.71
CA VAL A 355 21.37 -16.54 -3.87
C VAL A 355 22.31 -15.45 -4.35
N ASP A 356 22.61 -15.43 -5.64
CA ASP A 356 23.49 -14.43 -6.26
C ASP A 356 22.67 -13.24 -6.75
N PHE A 357 22.74 -12.13 -6.04
CA PHE A 357 22.08 -10.87 -6.39
C PHE A 357 22.87 -10.06 -7.43
N GLY A 358 24.18 -10.34 -7.61
CA GLY A 358 25.01 -9.69 -8.61
C GLY A 358 24.68 -10.08 -10.06
N GLN A 359 23.86 -11.11 -10.26
CA GLN A 359 23.37 -11.56 -11.55
C GLN A 359 21.92 -11.14 -11.83
N MET A 360 21.36 -10.22 -11.02
CA MET A 360 20.05 -9.67 -11.34
C MET A 360 20.09 -9.02 -12.74
N PRO A 361 19.24 -9.45 -13.68
CA PRO A 361 19.12 -8.75 -14.95
C PRO A 361 18.72 -7.31 -14.66
N GLU A 362 19.34 -6.37 -15.38
CA GLU A 362 18.84 -4.99 -15.38
C GLU A 362 17.37 -5.00 -15.78
N ALA A 363 16.58 -4.06 -15.20
CA ALA A 363 15.19 -3.87 -15.59
C ALA A 363 15.12 -3.79 -17.14
N ALA A 364 14.12 -4.43 -17.74
CA ALA A 364 13.99 -4.45 -19.19
C ALA A 364 13.78 -3.01 -19.72
N GLU A 365 14.71 -2.52 -20.60
CA GLU A 365 14.58 -1.20 -21.26
C GLU A 365 13.28 -1.07 -22.06
#